data_3e0d5cca1b568bc573b033d5150ac7d3
#
_entry.id   3e0d5cca1b568bc573b033d5150ac7d3
#
_cell.length_a   1.000
_cell.length_b   1.000
_cell.length_c   1.000
_cell.angle_alpha   90.00
_cell.angle_beta   90.00
_cell.angle_gamma   90.00
#
_symmetry.space_group_name_H-M   'P 1'
#
loop_
_entity.id
_entity.type
_entity.pdbx_description
1 polymer ?
#
loop_
_entity_poly.entity_id
_entity_poly.type
_entity_poly.pdbx_seq_one_letter_code
_entity_poly.pdbx_strand_id
1 'polypeptide(L)'
;MKYSMVGMFGVFVLFVTLVISGSKLYAEDTEKESGWTIGADNKKTLYVAHWTHTPENCPGRSGDGAKMLNKFWEGRKKAEEKGIRILGAYVTVTEHDYFIIFEANDYSAAVEFFLPLVPSQTGKIAPVLTMDDWLKIMPK
;
A
#
# COMPACT_ATOMS: atom_id res chain seq x y z
N MET A 1 -52.74 51.76 3.77
CA MET A 1 -52.80 52.49 2.49
C MET A 1 -51.53 52.26 1.68
N LYS A 2 -51.71 51.91 0.48
CA LYS A 2 -50.90 51.82 -0.74
C LYS A 2 -50.35 50.42 -1.05
N TYR A 3 -51.03 49.81 -2.01
CA TYR A 3 -50.64 48.73 -2.88
C TYR A 3 -49.49 49.15 -3.81
N SER A 4 -48.59 48.26 -4.11
CA SER A 4 -47.96 48.25 -5.43
C SER A 4 -47.60 46.82 -5.82
N MET A 5 -48.19 46.43 -6.89
CA MET A 5 -48.07 45.24 -7.67
C MET A 5 -46.95 45.48 -8.71
N VAL A 6 -46.30 44.46 -9.17
CA VAL A 6 -45.50 44.30 -10.40
C VAL A 6 -44.36 43.31 -10.07
N GLY A 7 -44.09 42.24 -10.75
CA GLY A 7 -44.44 41.75 -12.07
C GLY A 7 -43.70 40.43 -12.24
N MET A 8 -44.44 39.55 -12.83
CA MET A 8 -44.04 38.20 -13.15
C MET A 8 -43.18 38.18 -14.44
N PHE A 9 -41.92 37.82 -14.35
CA PHE A 9 -41.12 37.47 -15.51
C PHE A 9 -40.77 36.00 -15.46
N GLY A 10 -41.47 35.24 -16.30
CA GLY A 10 -41.13 33.86 -16.59
C GLY A 10 -39.88 33.76 -17.45
N VAL A 11 -38.88 33.06 -16.93
CA VAL A 11 -37.75 32.63 -17.76
C VAL A 11 -37.98 31.18 -18.17
N PHE A 12 -38.31 30.99 -19.43
CA PHE A 12 -38.35 29.69 -20.08
C PHE A 12 -36.90 29.24 -20.29
N VAL A 13 -36.43 28.26 -19.50
CA VAL A 13 -35.16 27.59 -19.75
C VAL A 13 -35.44 26.40 -20.69
N LEU A 14 -35.01 26.54 -21.91
CA LEU A 14 -35.07 25.48 -22.93
C LEU A 14 -33.97 24.46 -22.58
N PHE A 15 -34.36 23.27 -22.14
CA PHE A 15 -33.46 22.14 -21.99
C PHE A 15 -33.20 21.53 -23.37
N VAL A 16 -32.05 21.80 -23.92
CA VAL A 16 -31.53 21.07 -25.08
C VAL A 16 -30.85 19.80 -24.55
N THR A 17 -31.53 18.66 -24.65
CA THR A 17 -30.94 17.37 -24.43
C THR A 17 -30.05 16.99 -25.61
N LEU A 18 -28.74 17.14 -25.45
CA LEU A 18 -27.75 16.65 -26.41
C LEU A 18 -27.55 15.15 -26.18
N VAL A 19 -28.17 14.32 -27.00
CA VAL A 19 -27.91 12.88 -27.03
C VAL A 19 -26.58 12.66 -27.74
N ILE A 20 -25.50 12.50 -27.00
CA ILE A 20 -24.22 12.09 -27.57
C ILE A 20 -24.23 10.56 -27.63
N SER A 21 -24.48 10.03 -28.84
CA SER A 21 -24.23 8.62 -29.16
C SER A 21 -22.72 8.39 -29.15
N GLY A 22 -22.20 7.96 -28.01
CA GLY A 22 -20.81 7.55 -27.88
C GLY A 22 -20.59 6.19 -28.51
N SER A 23 -20.08 6.17 -29.74
CA SER A 23 -19.45 4.99 -30.34
C SER A 23 -18.25 4.59 -29.48
N LYS A 24 -18.31 3.40 -28.88
CA LYS A 24 -17.15 2.77 -28.22
C LYS A 24 -16.08 2.48 -29.27
N LEU A 25 -15.07 3.32 -29.34
CA LEU A 25 -13.80 2.99 -29.99
C LEU A 25 -13.10 1.98 -29.06
N TYR A 26 -13.13 0.70 -29.45
CA TYR A 26 -12.21 -0.28 -28.92
C TYR A 26 -10.83 0.04 -29.47
N ALA A 27 -9.99 0.66 -28.65
CA ALA A 27 -8.57 0.69 -28.92
C ALA A 27 -8.05 -0.73 -28.70
N GLU A 28 -7.66 -1.39 -29.77
CA GLU A 28 -6.92 -2.64 -29.77
C GLU A 28 -5.50 -2.31 -29.36
N ASP A 29 -5.21 -2.47 -28.05
CA ASP A 29 -3.84 -2.37 -27.53
C ASP A 29 -3.04 -3.55 -28.06
N THR A 30 -2.26 -3.31 -29.09
CA THR A 30 -1.17 -4.19 -29.48
C THR A 30 -0.10 -4.11 -28.42
N GLU A 31 -0.10 -5.07 -27.50
CA GLU A 31 1.00 -5.31 -26.55
C GLU A 31 2.30 -5.53 -27.33
N LYS A 32 3.14 -4.52 -27.29
CA LYS A 32 4.50 -4.60 -27.76
C LYS A 32 5.30 -5.28 -26.66
N GLU A 33 5.58 -6.57 -26.80
CA GLU A 33 6.57 -7.27 -25.97
C GLU A 33 7.90 -6.52 -26.02
N SER A 34 8.19 -5.74 -25.02
CA SER A 34 9.53 -5.20 -24.78
C SER A 34 10.02 -5.66 -23.43
N GLY A 35 11.12 -6.40 -23.50
CA GLY A 35 11.92 -7.02 -22.48
C GLY A 35 11.88 -6.43 -21.05
N TRP A 36 11.92 -7.34 -20.11
CA TRP A 36 12.32 -7.20 -18.69
C TRP A 36 12.15 -5.79 -18.09
N THR A 37 10.95 -5.29 -17.97
CA THR A 37 10.63 -4.23 -17.03
C THR A 37 10.09 -4.86 -15.76
N ILE A 38 10.99 -5.05 -14.81
CA ILE A 38 10.58 -5.27 -13.41
C ILE A 38 9.79 -4.01 -13.02
N GLY A 39 8.44 -4.07 -13.01
CA GLY A 39 7.62 -3.02 -12.45
C GLY A 39 6.55 -2.35 -13.34
N ALA A 40 6.12 -2.96 -14.46
CA ALA A 40 5.08 -2.37 -15.31
C ALA A 40 3.64 -2.82 -14.98
N ASP A 41 3.46 -3.82 -14.16
CA ASP A 41 2.14 -4.15 -13.60
C ASP A 41 2.01 -3.54 -12.19
N ASN A 42 0.89 -2.90 -11.89
CA ASN A 42 0.49 -2.42 -10.55
C ASN A 42 0.35 -3.58 -9.53
N LYS A 43 0.99 -4.70 -9.78
CA LYS A 43 0.99 -5.88 -8.93
C LYS A 43 2.03 -5.68 -7.83
N LYS A 44 1.55 -5.48 -6.62
CA LYS A 44 2.41 -5.42 -5.43
C LYS A 44 3.14 -6.75 -5.25
N THR A 45 4.42 -6.66 -4.92
CA THR A 45 5.22 -7.81 -4.55
C THR A 45 4.97 -8.17 -3.10
N LEU A 46 4.81 -9.45 -2.82
CA LEU A 46 4.69 -9.97 -1.45
C LEU A 46 6.08 -10.10 -0.83
N TYR A 47 6.21 -9.61 0.39
CA TYR A 47 7.45 -9.65 1.18
C TYR A 47 7.22 -10.27 2.54
N VAL A 48 8.25 -10.91 3.06
CA VAL A 48 8.37 -11.26 4.47
C VAL A 48 9.57 -10.52 5.05
N ALA A 49 9.33 -9.75 6.09
CA ALA A 49 10.38 -9.18 6.93
C ALA A 49 10.54 -10.02 8.19
N HIS A 50 11.76 -10.46 8.45
CA HIS A 50 12.17 -11.09 9.70
C HIS A 50 13.19 -10.18 10.39
N TRP A 51 12.84 -9.70 11.57
CA TRP A 51 13.67 -8.82 12.39
C TRP A 51 13.94 -9.48 13.74
N THR A 52 15.14 -9.31 14.23
CA THR A 52 15.56 -9.83 15.52
C THR A 52 16.33 -8.76 16.29
N HIS A 53 16.39 -8.90 17.60
CA HIS A 53 17.19 -8.06 18.49
C HIS A 53 17.76 -8.92 19.62
N THR A 54 18.85 -8.45 20.22
CA THR A 54 19.42 -9.11 21.40
C THR A 54 18.54 -8.83 22.63
N PRO A 55 18.63 -9.66 23.68
CA PRO A 55 17.93 -9.42 24.94
C PRO A 55 18.19 -8.02 25.53
N GLU A 56 19.40 -7.48 25.35
CA GLU A 56 19.79 -6.16 25.83
C GLU A 56 19.07 -5.04 25.07
N ASN A 57 18.83 -5.23 23.78
CA ASN A 57 18.15 -4.29 22.89
C ASN A 57 16.65 -4.54 22.78
N CYS A 58 16.10 -5.41 23.65
CA CYS A 58 14.67 -5.73 23.62
C CYS A 58 13.82 -4.49 23.93
N PRO A 59 12.96 -4.05 23.02
CA PRO A 59 12.12 -2.87 23.24
C PRO A 59 11.20 -3.01 24.45
N GLY A 60 10.82 -4.22 24.81
CA GLY A 60 9.99 -4.50 25.98
C GLY A 60 10.69 -4.28 27.34
N ARG A 61 12.02 -4.10 27.37
CA ARG A 61 12.80 -3.93 28.60
C ARG A 61 12.89 -2.48 29.08
N SER A 62 12.56 -1.51 28.26
CA SER A 62 12.66 -0.08 28.62
C SER A 62 11.48 0.70 28.07
N GLY A 63 11.13 1.78 28.80
CA GLY A 63 10.08 2.69 28.35
C GLY A 63 10.41 3.38 27.01
N ASP A 64 11.68 3.62 26.73
CA ASP A 64 12.11 4.28 25.48
C ASP A 64 12.09 3.28 24.31
N GLY A 65 12.46 2.02 24.55
CA GLY A 65 12.29 0.95 23.56
C GLY A 65 10.82 0.75 23.19
N ALA A 66 9.93 0.71 24.19
CA ALA A 66 8.50 0.61 23.94
C ALA A 66 7.95 1.80 23.16
N LYS A 67 8.38 3.03 23.46
CA LYS A 67 8.00 4.23 22.70
C LYS A 67 8.50 4.16 21.24
N MET A 68 9.72 3.70 21.03
CA MET A 68 10.29 3.54 19.69
C MET A 68 9.49 2.53 18.88
N LEU A 69 9.16 1.38 19.44
CA LEU A 69 8.37 0.35 18.78
C LEU A 69 6.94 0.82 18.48
N ASN A 70 6.31 1.53 19.41
CA ASN A 70 4.99 2.12 19.18
C ASN A 70 5.03 3.13 18.03
N LYS A 71 6.01 4.03 18.02
CA LYS A 71 6.19 5.02 16.93
C LYS A 71 6.41 4.36 15.58
N PHE A 72 7.22 3.30 15.52
CA PHE A 72 7.38 2.49 14.32
C PHE A 72 6.04 1.93 13.87
N TRP A 73 5.30 1.32 14.78
CA TRP A 73 4.02 0.68 14.45
C TRP A 73 2.92 1.68 14.05
N GLU A 74 2.89 2.85 14.65
CA GLU A 74 2.03 3.96 14.23
C GLU A 74 2.34 4.44 12.81
N GLY A 75 3.61 4.37 12.41
CA GLY A 75 4.08 4.73 11.07
C GLY A 75 3.47 3.88 9.95
N ARG A 76 2.87 2.72 10.26
CA ARG A 76 2.24 1.84 9.26
C ARG A 76 1.15 2.52 8.42
N LYS A 77 0.38 3.45 9.00
CA LYS A 77 -0.65 4.21 8.26
C LYS A 77 -0.04 5.03 7.13
N LYS A 78 1.06 5.72 7.42
CA LYS A 78 1.81 6.48 6.41
C LYS A 78 2.47 5.57 5.38
N ALA A 79 2.88 4.37 5.78
CA ALA A 79 3.41 3.37 4.87
C ALA A 79 2.34 2.84 3.90
N GLU A 80 1.10 2.68 4.38
CA GLU A 80 -0.05 2.33 3.53
C GLU A 80 -0.31 3.37 2.44
N GLU A 81 -0.20 4.66 2.76
CA GLU A 81 -0.30 5.76 1.78
C GLU A 81 0.81 5.70 0.71
N LYS A 82 1.96 5.12 1.05
CA LYS A 82 3.09 4.87 0.15
C LYS A 82 3.01 3.53 -0.59
N GLY A 83 1.89 2.83 -0.48
CA GLY A 83 1.64 1.58 -1.20
C GLY A 83 2.07 0.30 -0.47
N ILE A 84 2.47 0.37 0.79
CA ILE A 84 2.69 -0.81 1.63
C ILE A 84 1.35 -1.28 2.21
N ARG A 85 1.06 -2.57 2.14
CA ARG A 85 -0.11 -3.18 2.77
C ARG A 85 0.32 -4.30 3.71
N ILE A 86 0.20 -4.11 5.01
CA ILE A 86 0.54 -5.14 6.00
C ILE A 86 -0.57 -6.18 6.04
N LEU A 87 -0.21 -7.44 5.84
CA LEU A 87 -1.10 -8.60 5.86
C LEU A 87 -1.10 -9.31 7.21
N GLY A 88 0.04 -9.27 7.90
CA GLY A 88 0.18 -9.84 9.23
C GLY A 88 1.47 -9.36 9.90
N ALA A 89 1.44 -9.27 11.23
CA ALA A 89 2.61 -8.94 12.02
C ALA A 89 2.58 -9.78 13.30
N TYR A 90 3.66 -10.46 13.57
CA TYR A 90 3.78 -11.43 14.63
C TYR A 90 5.06 -11.20 15.41
N VAL A 91 5.03 -11.47 16.71
CA VAL A 91 6.18 -11.34 17.59
C VAL A 91 6.37 -12.66 18.35
N THR A 92 7.57 -13.21 18.31
CA THR A 92 7.97 -14.31 19.18
C THR A 92 8.68 -13.72 20.38
N VAL A 93 7.96 -13.61 21.48
CA VAL A 93 8.43 -12.85 22.67
C VAL A 93 9.69 -13.47 23.30
N THR A 94 9.81 -14.78 23.27
CA THR A 94 10.91 -15.54 23.89
C THR A 94 12.16 -15.57 23.02
N GLU A 95 11.99 -15.57 21.69
CA GLU A 95 13.09 -15.62 20.71
C GLU A 95 13.53 -14.22 20.24
N HIS A 96 12.80 -13.19 20.66
CA HIS A 96 13.07 -11.79 20.28
C HIS A 96 13.00 -11.51 18.79
N ASP A 97 12.07 -12.19 18.09
CA ASP A 97 11.88 -12.05 16.65
C ASP A 97 10.55 -11.37 16.30
N TYR A 98 10.54 -10.69 15.15
CA TYR A 98 9.33 -10.18 14.51
C TYR A 98 9.22 -10.74 13.09
N PHE A 99 8.00 -11.10 12.72
CA PHE A 99 7.66 -11.50 11.36
C PHE A 99 6.56 -10.58 10.85
N ILE A 100 6.84 -9.85 9.79
CA ILE A 100 5.86 -8.96 9.17
C ILE A 100 5.70 -9.39 7.73
N ILE A 101 4.48 -9.77 7.36
CA ILE A 101 4.09 -10.17 6.01
C ILE A 101 3.37 -8.98 5.41
N PHE A 102 3.81 -8.51 4.25
CA PHE A 102 3.27 -7.32 3.63
C PHE A 102 3.47 -7.32 2.11
N GLU A 103 2.66 -6.50 1.44
CA GLU A 103 2.84 -6.18 0.03
C GLU A 103 3.39 -4.78 -0.11
N ALA A 104 4.27 -4.57 -1.08
CA ALA A 104 4.80 -3.26 -1.46
C ALA A 104 4.94 -3.15 -2.97
N ASN A 105 4.87 -1.91 -3.46
CA ASN A 105 5.06 -1.63 -4.89
C ASN A 105 6.51 -1.89 -5.31
N ASP A 106 7.45 -1.62 -4.42
CA ASP A 106 8.88 -1.83 -4.65
C ASP A 106 9.66 -2.10 -3.36
N TYR A 107 10.89 -2.56 -3.51
CA TYR A 107 11.78 -2.87 -2.39
C TYR A 107 12.24 -1.63 -1.62
N SER A 108 12.39 -0.49 -2.29
CA SER A 108 12.81 0.77 -1.66
C SER A 108 11.79 1.25 -0.63
N ALA A 109 10.50 1.22 -0.98
CA ALA A 109 9.41 1.54 -0.07
C ALA A 109 9.42 0.60 1.15
N ALA A 110 9.65 -0.70 0.92
CA ALA A 110 9.76 -1.68 1.98
C ALA A 110 10.91 -1.33 2.95
N VAL A 111 12.10 -1.05 2.43
CA VAL A 111 13.26 -0.68 3.25
C VAL A 111 13.00 0.59 4.05
N GLU A 112 12.43 1.63 3.43
CA GLU A 112 12.12 2.91 4.09
C GLU A 112 11.22 2.70 5.32
N PHE A 113 10.23 1.83 5.22
CA PHE A 113 9.34 1.54 6.34
C PHE A 113 10.07 0.96 7.55
N PHE A 114 11.08 0.10 7.33
CA PHE A 114 11.82 -0.57 8.40
C PHE A 114 13.03 0.22 8.92
N LEU A 115 13.46 1.29 8.26
CA LEU A 115 14.62 2.08 8.69
C LEU A 115 14.59 2.51 10.18
N PRO A 116 13.43 2.86 10.79
CA PRO A 116 13.40 3.23 12.20
C PRO A 116 13.83 2.11 13.17
N LEU A 117 13.86 0.86 12.73
CA LEU A 117 14.30 -0.28 13.56
C LEU A 117 15.83 -0.48 13.53
N VAL A 118 16.48 -0.07 12.45
CA VAL A 118 17.93 0.02 12.37
C VAL A 118 18.33 1.22 13.23
N PRO A 119 19.22 1.22 14.08
CA PRO A 119 20.40 0.47 14.46
C PRO A 119 20.22 -0.45 15.69
N SER A 120 19.04 -0.52 16.28
CA SER A 120 18.80 -1.32 17.48
C SER A 120 18.45 -2.78 17.18
N GLN A 121 18.09 -3.07 15.95
CA GLN A 121 17.63 -4.38 15.51
C GLN A 121 18.29 -4.77 14.19
N THR A 122 18.36 -6.08 13.93
CA THR A 122 18.87 -6.65 12.70
C THR A 122 17.73 -7.37 11.97
N GLY A 123 17.68 -7.23 10.65
CA GLY A 123 16.59 -7.86 9.90
C GLY A 123 16.91 -8.18 8.46
N LYS A 124 16.02 -8.95 7.87
CA LYS A 124 16.01 -9.30 6.45
C LYS A 124 14.62 -9.05 5.89
N ILE A 125 14.57 -8.50 4.69
CA ILE A 125 13.34 -8.33 3.92
C ILE A 125 13.55 -9.15 2.65
N ALA A 126 12.67 -10.13 2.41
CA ALA A 126 12.75 -11.01 1.26
C ALA A 126 11.45 -10.98 0.46
N PRO A 127 11.50 -10.85 -0.88
CA PRO A 127 10.35 -11.12 -1.71
C PRO A 127 10.03 -12.62 -1.62
N VAL A 128 8.74 -12.92 -1.58
CA VAL A 128 8.27 -14.31 -1.47
C VAL A 128 7.15 -14.57 -2.47
N LEU A 129 6.95 -15.83 -2.81
CA LEU A 129 5.80 -16.32 -3.56
C LEU A 129 4.87 -17.05 -2.60
N THR A 130 3.58 -17.03 -2.90
CA THR A 130 2.66 -17.98 -2.28
C THR A 130 3.01 -19.40 -2.73
N MET A 131 2.62 -20.41 -1.95
CA MET A 131 2.80 -21.79 -2.36
C MET A 131 2.10 -22.08 -3.70
N ASP A 132 0.91 -21.53 -3.90
CA ASP A 132 0.16 -21.71 -5.14
C ASP A 132 0.87 -21.10 -6.36
N ASP A 133 1.52 -19.94 -6.20
CA ASP A 133 2.28 -19.33 -7.29
C ASP A 133 3.60 -20.09 -7.54
N TRP A 134 4.25 -20.55 -6.49
CA TRP A 134 5.43 -21.40 -6.61
C TRP A 134 5.12 -22.69 -7.40
N LEU A 135 4.03 -23.38 -7.07
CA LEU A 135 3.61 -24.60 -7.76
C LEU A 135 3.29 -24.40 -9.25
N LYS A 136 2.85 -23.19 -9.65
CA LYS A 136 2.60 -22.87 -11.07
C LYS A 136 3.86 -22.81 -11.93
N ILE A 137 4.99 -22.39 -11.34
CA ILE A 137 6.26 -22.22 -12.06
C ILE A 137 7.21 -23.40 -11.94
N MET A 138 6.89 -24.39 -11.10
CA MET A 138 7.69 -25.61 -11.00
C MET A 138 7.61 -26.43 -12.29
N PRO A 139 8.72 -27.10 -12.70
CA PRO A 139 8.70 -28.07 -13.79
C PRO A 139 7.63 -29.14 -13.56
N LYS A 140 6.88 -29.47 -14.61
CA LYS A 140 5.88 -30.55 -14.59
C LYS A 140 6.52 -31.86 -15.00
#